data_531fd481c760c576962630c0e8781578
#
_entry.id   531fd481c760c576962630c0e8781578
#
_cell.length_a   1.000
_cell.length_b   1.000
_cell.length_c   1.000
_cell.angle_alpha   90.00
_cell.angle_beta   90.00
_cell.angle_gamma   90.00
#
_symmetry.space_group_name_H-M   'P 1'
#
loop_
_entity.id
_entity.type
_entity.pdbx_description
1 polymer ?
#
loop_
_entity_poly.entity_id
_entity_poly.type
_entity_poly.pdbx_seq_one_letter_code
_entity_poly.pdbx_strand_id
1 'polypeptide(L)'
;MANPKAPDFEPGEQLRGAAARWLNLVPAEHRHDGRESAKDALQTLREHTRSCPDHPLGALWVAHRHLSDPAPAVRIASLVLASEALWWLGHFEDARTAAQAAADADPASAQALWRLAVALYRLGRFQEADERLDDLLKVASRFAPAWALRGQVKVWLDADNPGAGRADFAAAAALTSDTGTWVVPYRMAGAAFKAQADAQIRVHDAETGGSSGEPVDVVLLPDKSRVERGVDPDRRWHLEGPSTGGGDSDNVFGGLGGDFAAGARSRASFGTRFVLYQRNIENLCQDKATLREEIRKSVAEIFDAALESRAAIAIKGAPEHHAEGANIPGDEDG
;
A
#
# COMPACT_ATOMS: atom_id res chain seq x y z
N MET A 1 -19.61 -25.05 -37.72
CA MET A 1 -20.35 -24.61 -36.54
C MET A 1 -19.95 -23.18 -36.27
N ALA A 2 -20.91 -22.23 -36.40
CA ALA A 2 -20.62 -20.82 -36.13
C ALA A 2 -20.36 -20.63 -34.64
N ASN A 3 -19.25 -20.00 -34.33
CA ASN A 3 -18.89 -19.62 -32.95
C ASN A 3 -20.00 -18.70 -32.42
N PRO A 4 -20.65 -18.98 -31.26
CA PRO A 4 -21.64 -18.07 -30.72
C PRO A 4 -21.00 -16.69 -30.53
N LYS A 5 -21.62 -15.67 -31.10
CA LYS A 5 -21.22 -14.26 -30.92
C LYS A 5 -21.15 -14.00 -29.44
N ALA A 6 -19.96 -13.62 -28.95
CA ALA A 6 -19.81 -13.19 -27.57
C ALA A 6 -20.85 -12.08 -27.30
N PRO A 7 -21.56 -12.11 -26.17
CA PRO A 7 -22.53 -11.07 -25.86
C PRO A 7 -21.86 -9.71 -25.95
N ASP A 8 -22.54 -8.75 -26.54
CA ASP A 8 -22.07 -7.36 -26.63
C ASP A 8 -21.89 -6.84 -25.19
N PHE A 9 -20.62 -6.75 -24.75
CA PHE A 9 -20.28 -6.23 -23.44
C PHE A 9 -20.50 -4.71 -23.47
N GLU A 10 -21.60 -4.27 -22.91
CA GLU A 10 -21.79 -2.88 -22.58
C GLU A 10 -21.21 -2.63 -21.17
N PRO A 11 -20.23 -1.74 -21.01
CA PRO A 11 -19.72 -1.36 -19.70
C PRO A 11 -20.87 -0.91 -18.81
N GLY A 12 -21.06 -1.54 -17.66
CA GLY A 12 -22.07 -1.14 -16.68
C GLY A 12 -21.91 0.35 -16.32
N GLU A 13 -22.98 0.98 -15.81
CA GLU A 13 -22.97 2.41 -15.47
C GLU A 13 -21.85 2.77 -14.50
N GLN A 14 -21.54 1.89 -13.53
CA GLN A 14 -20.43 2.06 -12.61
C GLN A 14 -19.07 2.14 -13.31
N LEU A 15 -18.83 1.28 -14.30
CA LEU A 15 -17.58 1.29 -15.06
C LEU A 15 -17.48 2.55 -15.94
N ARG A 16 -18.57 3.00 -16.55
CA ARG A 16 -18.58 4.26 -17.33
C ARG A 16 -18.27 5.47 -16.46
N GLY A 17 -18.89 5.55 -15.27
CA GLY A 17 -18.62 6.60 -14.30
C GLY A 17 -17.18 6.56 -13.78
N ALA A 18 -16.63 5.37 -13.50
CA ALA A 18 -15.25 5.18 -13.10
C ALA A 18 -14.29 5.62 -14.23
N ALA A 19 -14.50 5.14 -15.45
CA ALA A 19 -13.65 5.49 -16.60
C ALA A 19 -13.58 7.01 -16.86
N ALA A 20 -14.70 7.74 -16.68
CA ALA A 20 -14.69 9.19 -16.77
C ALA A 20 -13.82 9.85 -15.67
N ARG A 21 -13.84 9.32 -14.44
CA ARG A 21 -12.94 9.79 -13.37
C ARG A 21 -11.48 9.50 -13.69
N TRP A 22 -11.16 8.32 -14.23
CA TRP A 22 -9.77 7.95 -14.58
C TRP A 22 -9.18 8.91 -15.61
N LEU A 23 -9.99 9.36 -16.58
CA LEU A 23 -9.55 10.34 -17.58
C LEU A 23 -9.09 11.66 -16.92
N ASN A 24 -9.74 12.07 -15.82
CA ASN A 24 -9.37 13.27 -15.08
C ASN A 24 -8.06 13.13 -14.29
N LEU A 25 -7.62 11.90 -14.01
CA LEU A 25 -6.32 11.65 -13.35
C LEU A 25 -5.15 11.81 -14.32
N VAL A 26 -5.39 11.74 -15.64
CA VAL A 26 -4.33 11.78 -16.65
C VAL A 26 -4.15 13.21 -17.16
N PRO A 27 -3.04 13.89 -16.85
CA PRO A 27 -2.72 15.21 -17.38
C PRO A 27 -2.63 15.21 -18.92
N ALA A 28 -2.86 16.37 -19.53
CA ALA A 28 -2.91 16.49 -20.99
C ALA A 28 -1.61 16.06 -21.68
N GLU A 29 -0.46 16.32 -21.04
CA GLU A 29 0.87 15.93 -21.54
C GLU A 29 1.09 14.42 -21.63
N HIS A 30 0.31 13.63 -20.92
CA HIS A 30 0.35 12.16 -21.00
C HIS A 30 -0.66 11.56 -21.99
N ARG A 31 -1.47 12.42 -22.65
CA ARG A 31 -2.51 11.99 -23.60
C ARG A 31 -1.95 12.02 -25.02
N HIS A 32 -1.49 10.87 -25.50
CA HIS A 32 -0.97 10.75 -26.88
C HIS A 32 -2.00 10.10 -27.80
N ASP A 33 -2.23 10.71 -28.95
CA ASP A 33 -3.15 10.18 -29.97
C ASP A 33 -2.40 9.20 -30.89
N GLY A 34 -2.74 7.92 -30.85
CA GLY A 34 -2.31 6.90 -31.79
C GLY A 34 -3.51 6.02 -32.14
N ARG A 35 -3.74 5.73 -33.43
CA ARG A 35 -4.69 4.69 -33.86
C ARG A 35 -3.88 3.44 -34.17
N GLU A 36 -4.19 2.35 -33.45
CA GLU A 36 -3.52 1.08 -33.58
C GLU A 36 -4.50 0.01 -34.05
N SER A 37 -3.99 -1.02 -34.76
CA SER A 37 -4.77 -2.22 -35.04
C SER A 37 -4.98 -3.03 -33.77
N ALA A 38 -5.99 -3.91 -33.72
CA ALA A 38 -6.24 -4.73 -32.51
C ALA A 38 -5.02 -5.59 -32.12
N LYS A 39 -4.20 -6.01 -33.08
CA LYS A 39 -2.96 -6.76 -32.81
C LYS A 39 -1.91 -5.85 -32.17
N ASP A 40 -1.76 -4.64 -32.68
CA ASP A 40 -0.82 -3.66 -32.15
C ASP A 40 -1.30 -3.17 -30.77
N ALA A 41 -2.61 -3.02 -30.58
CA ALA A 41 -3.20 -2.65 -29.30
C ALA A 41 -2.85 -3.65 -28.17
N LEU A 42 -2.95 -4.96 -28.41
CA LEU A 42 -2.55 -5.97 -27.42
C LEU A 42 -1.06 -5.93 -27.12
N GLN A 43 -0.23 -5.66 -28.10
CA GLN A 43 1.22 -5.51 -27.88
C GLN A 43 1.50 -4.26 -27.05
N THR A 44 0.93 -3.13 -27.40
CA THR A 44 1.04 -1.87 -26.66
C THR A 44 0.56 -2.01 -25.21
N LEU A 45 -0.59 -2.64 -24.97
CA LEU A 45 -1.09 -2.90 -23.61
C LEU A 45 -0.13 -3.76 -22.79
N ARG A 46 0.48 -4.80 -23.40
CA ARG A 46 1.48 -5.64 -22.70
C ARG A 46 2.75 -4.87 -22.36
N GLU A 47 3.22 -4.01 -23.23
CA GLU A 47 4.39 -3.16 -23.00
C GLU A 47 4.12 -2.19 -21.85
N HIS A 48 2.97 -1.53 -21.85
CA HIS A 48 2.56 -0.65 -20.76
C HIS A 48 2.31 -1.39 -19.44
N THR A 49 1.88 -2.66 -19.47
CA THR A 49 1.79 -3.48 -18.25
C THR A 49 3.17 -3.68 -17.62
N ARG A 50 4.22 -3.90 -18.42
CA ARG A 50 5.59 -4.08 -17.90
C ARG A 50 6.19 -2.80 -17.33
N SER A 51 5.88 -1.66 -17.91
CA SER A 51 6.38 -0.35 -17.47
C SER A 51 5.44 0.39 -16.52
N CYS A 52 4.32 -0.22 -16.16
CA CYS A 52 3.28 0.43 -15.35
C CYS A 52 3.77 0.94 -14.00
N PRO A 53 4.65 0.26 -13.25
CA PRO A 53 5.19 0.77 -11.99
C PRO A 53 5.88 2.13 -12.14
N ASP A 54 6.61 2.31 -13.25
CA ASP A 54 7.38 3.55 -13.50
C ASP A 54 6.52 4.64 -14.15
N HIS A 55 5.50 4.26 -14.92
CA HIS A 55 4.68 5.18 -15.73
C HIS A 55 3.17 4.91 -15.62
N PRO A 56 2.57 4.94 -14.42
CA PRO A 56 1.17 4.53 -14.23
C PRO A 56 0.17 5.46 -14.93
N LEU A 57 0.45 6.76 -15.04
CA LEU A 57 -0.42 7.71 -15.76
C LEU A 57 -0.49 7.41 -17.26
N GLY A 58 0.66 7.12 -17.88
CA GLY A 58 0.71 6.73 -19.28
C GLY A 58 0.00 5.39 -19.54
N ALA A 59 0.19 4.42 -18.65
CA ALA A 59 -0.49 3.14 -18.68
C ALA A 59 -2.03 3.31 -18.58
N LEU A 60 -2.49 4.18 -17.67
CA LEU A 60 -3.90 4.46 -17.48
C LEU A 60 -4.52 5.12 -18.73
N TRP A 61 -3.79 6.03 -19.36
CA TRP A 61 -4.21 6.65 -20.62
C TRP A 61 -4.38 5.63 -21.74
N VAL A 62 -3.38 4.77 -21.96
CA VAL A 62 -3.45 3.72 -22.98
C VAL A 62 -4.59 2.75 -22.70
N ALA A 63 -4.76 2.32 -21.44
CA ALA A 63 -5.87 1.49 -21.05
C ALA A 63 -7.22 2.15 -21.38
N HIS A 64 -7.40 3.42 -20.99
CA HIS A 64 -8.65 4.16 -21.24
C HIS A 64 -9.03 4.21 -22.71
N ARG A 65 -8.08 4.37 -23.62
CA ARG A 65 -8.32 4.42 -25.08
C ARG A 65 -8.94 3.13 -25.63
N HIS A 66 -8.63 1.99 -25.02
CA HIS A 66 -9.06 0.67 -25.48
C HIS A 66 -10.23 0.06 -24.70
N LEU A 67 -10.82 0.79 -23.74
CA LEU A 67 -11.95 0.29 -22.93
C LEU A 67 -13.20 -0.06 -23.79
N SER A 68 -13.39 0.63 -24.90
CA SER A 68 -14.50 0.42 -25.82
C SER A 68 -14.07 -0.30 -27.12
N ASP A 69 -12.91 -0.94 -27.14
CA ASP A 69 -12.42 -1.67 -28.30
C ASP A 69 -13.40 -2.81 -28.66
N PRO A 70 -13.72 -3.01 -29.95
CA PRO A 70 -14.64 -4.07 -30.39
C PRO A 70 -14.12 -5.48 -30.08
N ALA A 71 -12.80 -5.66 -29.99
CA ALA A 71 -12.18 -6.96 -29.67
C ALA A 71 -12.22 -7.25 -28.17
N PRO A 72 -12.92 -8.31 -27.70
CA PRO A 72 -13.03 -8.62 -26.27
C PRO A 72 -11.67 -8.79 -25.56
N ALA A 73 -10.70 -9.42 -26.23
CA ALA A 73 -9.37 -9.60 -25.68
C ALA A 73 -8.65 -8.28 -25.40
N VAL A 74 -8.83 -7.27 -26.26
CA VAL A 74 -8.26 -5.92 -26.08
C VAL A 74 -8.93 -5.22 -24.91
N ARG A 75 -10.28 -5.28 -24.81
CA ARG A 75 -11.01 -4.70 -23.67
C ARG A 75 -10.60 -5.29 -22.33
N ILE A 76 -10.49 -6.63 -22.25
CA ILE A 76 -10.07 -7.30 -21.02
C ILE A 76 -8.64 -6.88 -20.64
N ALA A 77 -7.71 -6.89 -21.60
CA ALA A 77 -6.34 -6.43 -21.36
C ALA A 77 -6.29 -4.96 -20.92
N SER A 78 -7.13 -4.10 -21.48
CA SER A 78 -7.26 -2.69 -21.08
C SER A 78 -7.74 -2.54 -19.64
N LEU A 79 -8.76 -3.29 -19.24
CA LEU A 79 -9.31 -3.27 -17.88
C LEU A 79 -8.28 -3.79 -16.86
N VAL A 80 -7.52 -4.83 -17.21
CA VAL A 80 -6.41 -5.34 -16.39
C VAL A 80 -5.32 -4.28 -16.23
N LEU A 81 -4.92 -3.62 -17.31
CA LEU A 81 -3.93 -2.53 -17.27
C LEU A 81 -4.43 -1.33 -16.48
N ALA A 82 -5.70 -0.93 -16.67
CA ALA A 82 -6.30 0.15 -15.90
C ALA A 82 -6.29 -0.16 -14.40
N SER A 83 -6.68 -1.39 -14.02
CA SER A 83 -6.61 -1.82 -12.63
C SER A 83 -5.21 -1.73 -12.04
N GLU A 84 -4.20 -2.15 -12.79
CA GLU A 84 -2.81 -2.07 -12.37
C GLU A 84 -2.34 -0.62 -12.19
N ALA A 85 -2.61 0.23 -13.17
CA ALA A 85 -2.23 1.63 -13.13
C ALA A 85 -2.91 2.38 -11.95
N LEU A 86 -4.21 2.16 -11.76
CA LEU A 86 -4.96 2.73 -10.64
C LEU A 86 -4.44 2.24 -9.29
N TRP A 87 -4.01 0.99 -9.20
CA TRP A 87 -3.40 0.45 -8.00
C TRP A 87 -2.09 1.18 -7.66
N TRP A 88 -1.21 1.40 -8.64
CA TRP A 88 0.02 2.16 -8.45
C TRP A 88 -0.22 3.64 -8.11
N LEU A 89 -1.33 4.21 -8.56
CA LEU A 89 -1.76 5.56 -8.22
C LEU A 89 -2.47 5.65 -6.85
N GLY A 90 -2.68 4.54 -6.14
CA GLY A 90 -3.37 4.49 -4.85
C GLY A 90 -4.90 4.52 -4.92
N HIS A 91 -5.49 4.47 -6.12
CA HIS A 91 -6.94 4.47 -6.35
C HIS A 91 -7.52 3.05 -6.27
N PHE A 92 -7.45 2.40 -5.10
CA PHE A 92 -7.75 0.98 -4.93
C PHE A 92 -9.20 0.59 -5.25
N GLU A 93 -10.20 1.44 -4.94
CA GLU A 93 -11.59 1.16 -5.31
C GLU A 93 -11.82 1.21 -6.82
N ASP A 94 -11.22 2.15 -7.51
CA ASP A 94 -11.29 2.20 -8.96
C ASP A 94 -10.51 1.03 -9.60
N ALA A 95 -9.36 0.64 -9.01
CA ALA A 95 -8.61 -0.55 -9.42
C ALA A 95 -9.46 -1.83 -9.28
N ARG A 96 -10.17 -1.98 -8.16
CA ARG A 96 -11.12 -3.08 -7.93
C ARG A 96 -12.23 -3.07 -8.99
N THR A 97 -12.81 -1.90 -9.28
CA THR A 97 -13.89 -1.77 -10.27
C THR A 97 -13.43 -2.22 -11.66
N ALA A 98 -12.23 -1.81 -12.08
CA ALA A 98 -11.66 -2.21 -13.36
C ALA A 98 -11.38 -3.73 -13.40
N ALA A 99 -10.78 -4.29 -12.34
CA ALA A 99 -10.47 -5.71 -12.24
C ALA A 99 -11.74 -6.57 -12.19
N GLN A 100 -12.79 -6.14 -11.47
CA GLN A 100 -14.08 -6.81 -11.44
C GLN A 100 -14.69 -6.87 -12.85
N ALA A 101 -14.71 -5.75 -13.58
CA ALA A 101 -15.22 -5.72 -14.94
C ALA A 101 -14.43 -6.65 -15.90
N ALA A 102 -13.11 -6.77 -15.69
CA ALA A 102 -12.28 -7.70 -16.45
C ALA A 102 -12.63 -9.17 -16.10
N ALA A 103 -12.82 -9.49 -14.82
CA ALA A 103 -13.19 -10.83 -14.37
C ALA A 103 -14.63 -11.23 -14.79
N ASP A 104 -15.56 -10.28 -14.82
CA ASP A 104 -16.92 -10.49 -15.31
C ASP A 104 -16.92 -10.78 -16.83
N ALA A 105 -16.02 -10.12 -17.58
CA ALA A 105 -15.87 -10.35 -19.02
C ALA A 105 -15.16 -11.66 -19.35
N ASP A 106 -14.25 -12.12 -18.51
CA ASP A 106 -13.57 -13.42 -18.62
C ASP A 106 -13.28 -13.99 -17.22
N PRO A 107 -14.20 -14.81 -16.67
CA PRO A 107 -14.05 -15.44 -15.37
C PRO A 107 -12.87 -16.41 -15.24
N ALA A 108 -12.29 -16.86 -16.37
CA ALA A 108 -11.10 -17.71 -16.40
C ALA A 108 -9.80 -16.92 -16.57
N SER A 109 -9.87 -15.61 -16.65
CA SER A 109 -8.68 -14.76 -16.77
C SER A 109 -7.90 -14.71 -15.45
N ALA A 110 -6.79 -15.44 -15.39
CA ALA A 110 -5.91 -15.42 -14.23
C ALA A 110 -5.40 -14.01 -13.87
N GLN A 111 -5.15 -13.18 -14.88
CA GLN A 111 -4.70 -11.80 -14.66
C GLN A 111 -5.79 -10.92 -14.04
N ALA A 112 -7.04 -11.04 -14.52
CA ALA A 112 -8.17 -10.30 -13.95
C ALA A 112 -8.45 -10.72 -12.50
N LEU A 113 -8.49 -12.02 -12.23
CA LEU A 113 -8.67 -12.57 -10.88
C LEU A 113 -7.55 -12.12 -9.93
N TRP A 114 -6.30 -12.12 -10.41
CA TRP A 114 -5.16 -11.64 -9.63
C TRP A 114 -5.30 -10.16 -9.25
N ARG A 115 -5.59 -9.29 -10.23
CA ARG A 115 -5.75 -7.85 -9.99
C ARG A 115 -6.92 -7.55 -9.05
N LEU A 116 -8.02 -8.31 -9.19
CA LEU A 116 -9.16 -8.18 -8.28
C LEU A 116 -8.80 -8.59 -6.85
N ALA A 117 -8.12 -9.71 -6.67
CA ALA A 117 -7.69 -10.18 -5.35
C ALA A 117 -6.73 -9.18 -4.67
N VAL A 118 -5.75 -8.64 -5.41
CA VAL A 118 -4.81 -7.64 -4.91
C VAL A 118 -5.52 -6.35 -4.51
N ALA A 119 -6.47 -5.87 -5.31
CA ALA A 119 -7.24 -4.68 -4.98
C ALA A 119 -8.13 -4.88 -3.74
N LEU A 120 -8.80 -6.02 -3.64
CA LEU A 120 -9.60 -6.38 -2.46
C LEU A 120 -8.76 -6.49 -1.19
N TYR A 121 -7.57 -7.07 -1.29
CA TYR A 121 -6.62 -7.14 -0.17
C TYR A 121 -6.24 -5.74 0.32
N ARG A 122 -5.89 -4.82 -0.59
CA ARG A 122 -5.54 -3.43 -0.25
C ARG A 122 -6.69 -2.65 0.38
N LEU A 123 -7.93 -3.02 0.06
CA LEU A 123 -9.14 -2.44 0.64
C LEU A 123 -9.57 -3.09 1.98
N GLY A 124 -8.82 -4.07 2.50
CA GLY A 124 -9.18 -4.80 3.72
C GLY A 124 -10.33 -5.80 3.54
N ARG A 125 -10.81 -6.02 2.30
CA ARG A 125 -11.90 -6.96 1.98
C ARG A 125 -11.36 -8.38 1.88
N PHE A 126 -10.81 -8.87 3.01
CA PHE A 126 -10.01 -10.09 3.05
C PHE A 126 -10.81 -11.36 2.69
N GLN A 127 -12.07 -11.45 3.10
CA GLN A 127 -12.91 -12.62 2.76
C GLN A 127 -13.12 -12.71 1.24
N GLU A 128 -13.45 -11.61 0.59
CA GLU A 128 -13.63 -11.58 -0.86
C GLU A 128 -12.30 -11.81 -1.61
N ALA A 129 -11.19 -11.31 -1.06
CA ALA A 129 -9.87 -11.58 -1.63
C ALA A 129 -9.54 -13.08 -1.58
N ASP A 130 -9.86 -13.80 -0.48
CA ASP A 130 -9.66 -15.23 -0.36
C ASP A 130 -10.46 -16.01 -1.40
N GLU A 131 -11.75 -15.67 -1.61
CA GLU A 131 -12.61 -16.27 -2.62
C GLU A 131 -12.04 -16.08 -4.05
N ARG A 132 -11.57 -14.87 -4.38
CA ARG A 132 -10.98 -14.61 -5.70
C ARG A 132 -9.63 -15.32 -5.88
N LEU A 133 -8.85 -15.48 -4.83
CA LEU A 133 -7.61 -16.26 -4.85
C LEU A 133 -7.89 -17.76 -5.01
N ASP A 134 -8.95 -18.28 -4.42
CA ASP A 134 -9.39 -19.65 -4.65
C ASP A 134 -9.79 -19.87 -6.11
N ASP A 135 -10.56 -18.95 -6.72
CA ASP A 135 -10.92 -19.03 -8.13
C ASP A 135 -9.68 -18.94 -9.04
N LEU A 136 -8.74 -18.03 -8.72
CA LEU A 136 -7.47 -17.91 -9.43
C LEU A 136 -6.67 -19.22 -9.37
N LEU A 137 -6.56 -19.84 -8.20
CA LEU A 137 -5.77 -21.05 -8.01
C LEU A 137 -6.38 -22.28 -8.69
N LYS A 138 -7.71 -22.30 -8.94
CA LYS A 138 -8.37 -23.32 -9.79
C LYS A 138 -7.89 -23.22 -11.25
N VAL A 139 -7.67 -22.02 -11.79
CA VAL A 139 -7.24 -21.82 -13.17
C VAL A 139 -5.73 -21.75 -13.32
N ALA A 140 -5.02 -21.33 -12.28
CA ALA A 140 -3.56 -21.12 -12.28
C ALA A 140 -2.92 -21.66 -11.00
N SER A 141 -3.00 -22.95 -10.74
CA SER A 141 -2.54 -23.61 -9.50
C SER A 141 -1.05 -23.45 -9.22
N ARG A 142 -0.24 -23.13 -10.23
CA ARG A 142 1.22 -22.93 -10.11
C ARG A 142 1.64 -21.45 -9.98
N PHE A 143 0.68 -20.55 -9.78
CA PHE A 143 0.98 -19.12 -9.64
C PHE A 143 1.36 -18.81 -8.19
N ALA A 144 2.65 -18.88 -7.87
CA ALA A 144 3.21 -18.69 -6.53
C ALA A 144 2.75 -17.39 -5.83
N PRO A 145 2.65 -16.21 -6.50
CA PRO A 145 2.15 -15.00 -5.87
C PRO A 145 0.74 -15.14 -5.28
N ALA A 146 -0.16 -15.91 -5.92
CA ALA A 146 -1.50 -16.12 -5.41
C ALA A 146 -1.51 -16.94 -4.12
N TRP A 147 -0.68 -17.97 -4.04
CA TRP A 147 -0.50 -18.73 -2.81
C TRP A 147 0.03 -17.84 -1.67
N ALA A 148 1.05 -17.03 -1.94
CA ALA A 148 1.61 -16.13 -0.94
C ALA A 148 0.59 -15.09 -0.45
N LEU A 149 -0.14 -14.43 -1.36
CA LEU A 149 -1.17 -13.48 -0.99
C LEU A 149 -2.31 -14.13 -0.21
N ARG A 150 -2.72 -15.36 -0.59
CA ARG A 150 -3.72 -16.11 0.17
C ARG A 150 -3.24 -16.43 1.58
N GLY A 151 -1.97 -16.75 1.74
CA GLY A 151 -1.36 -16.93 3.05
C GLY A 151 -1.48 -15.67 3.92
N GLN A 152 -1.20 -14.50 3.35
CA GLN A 152 -1.37 -13.21 4.04
C GLN A 152 -2.84 -12.94 4.39
N VAL A 153 -3.76 -13.16 3.43
CA VAL A 153 -5.20 -13.00 3.65
C VAL A 153 -5.68 -13.88 4.82
N LYS A 154 -5.26 -15.15 4.88
CA LYS A 154 -5.61 -16.04 5.98
C LYS A 154 -5.08 -15.57 7.34
N VAL A 155 -3.90 -14.95 7.37
CA VAL A 155 -3.40 -14.31 8.59
C VAL A 155 -4.32 -13.20 9.07
N TRP A 156 -4.90 -12.42 8.14
CA TRP A 156 -5.87 -11.38 8.49
C TRP A 156 -7.22 -11.94 8.95
N LEU A 157 -7.67 -13.04 8.35
CA LEU A 157 -8.94 -13.67 8.70
C LEU A 157 -8.87 -14.38 10.07
N ASP A 158 -7.71 -14.92 10.43
CA ASP A 158 -7.48 -15.70 11.66
C ASP A 158 -6.13 -15.29 12.31
N ALA A 159 -6.06 -14.04 12.77
CA ALA A 159 -4.83 -13.41 13.25
C ALA A 159 -4.25 -14.09 14.51
N ASP A 160 -5.11 -14.64 15.37
CA ASP A 160 -4.71 -15.29 16.61
C ASP A 160 -4.11 -16.68 16.40
N ASN A 161 -4.31 -17.27 15.21
CA ASN A 161 -3.77 -18.57 14.84
C ASN A 161 -2.34 -18.45 14.28
N PRO A 162 -1.31 -18.91 15.00
CA PRO A 162 0.07 -18.88 14.50
C PRO A 162 0.29 -19.70 13.23
N GLY A 163 -0.60 -20.67 12.96
CA GLY A 163 -0.58 -21.50 11.76
C GLY A 163 -1.31 -20.93 10.56
N ALA A 164 -2.04 -19.81 10.73
CA ALA A 164 -2.81 -19.20 9.66
C ALA A 164 -1.93 -18.90 8.44
N GLY A 165 -2.37 -19.32 7.27
CA GLY A 165 -1.67 -19.12 6.00
C GLY A 165 -0.39 -19.92 5.78
N ARG A 166 0.14 -20.64 6.79
CA ARG A 166 1.43 -21.33 6.71
C ARG A 166 1.52 -22.33 5.55
N ALA A 167 0.43 -23.08 5.30
CA ALA A 167 0.38 -24.04 4.19
C ALA A 167 0.46 -23.34 2.83
N ASP A 168 -0.17 -22.16 2.69
CA ASP A 168 -0.16 -21.37 1.48
C ASP A 168 1.23 -20.76 1.22
N PHE A 169 1.89 -20.23 2.25
CA PHE A 169 3.29 -19.77 2.14
C PHE A 169 4.24 -20.91 1.77
N ALA A 170 4.04 -22.11 2.33
CA ALA A 170 4.83 -23.28 1.97
C ALA A 170 4.60 -23.69 0.52
N ALA A 171 3.35 -23.65 0.02
CA ALA A 171 3.04 -23.90 -1.37
C ALA A 171 3.67 -22.87 -2.31
N ALA A 172 3.63 -21.58 -1.96
CA ALA A 172 4.30 -20.52 -2.70
C ALA A 172 5.81 -20.76 -2.78
N ALA A 173 6.46 -21.05 -1.66
CA ALA A 173 7.90 -21.33 -1.59
C ALA A 173 8.30 -22.56 -2.43
N ALA A 174 7.48 -23.62 -2.43
CA ALA A 174 7.72 -24.81 -3.22
C ALA A 174 7.63 -24.60 -4.74
N LEU A 175 6.91 -23.56 -5.18
CA LEU A 175 6.71 -23.24 -6.59
C LEU A 175 7.80 -22.31 -7.15
N THR A 176 8.65 -21.74 -6.31
CA THR A 176 9.70 -20.80 -6.72
C THR A 176 11.08 -21.46 -6.61
N SER A 177 11.95 -21.18 -7.58
CA SER A 177 13.37 -21.52 -7.47
C SER A 177 14.16 -20.49 -6.66
N ASP A 178 13.60 -19.32 -6.45
CA ASP A 178 14.16 -18.23 -5.66
C ASP A 178 13.59 -18.29 -4.23
N THR A 179 14.34 -18.93 -3.36
CA THR A 179 13.97 -19.13 -1.94
C THR A 179 13.96 -17.84 -1.13
N GLY A 180 14.44 -16.72 -1.68
CA GLY A 180 14.38 -15.41 -1.03
C GLY A 180 13.05 -14.67 -1.22
N THR A 181 12.26 -15.05 -2.22
CA THR A 181 11.05 -14.29 -2.61
C THR A 181 9.82 -14.65 -1.76
N TRP A 182 9.66 -15.93 -1.42
CA TRP A 182 8.50 -16.41 -0.65
C TRP A 182 8.95 -17.27 0.51
N VAL A 183 8.87 -16.75 1.72
CA VAL A 183 9.30 -17.45 2.94
C VAL A 183 8.11 -18.07 3.66
N VAL A 184 8.34 -19.22 4.31
CA VAL A 184 7.39 -19.75 5.30
C VAL A 184 7.64 -19.00 6.60
N PRO A 185 6.68 -18.19 7.09
CA PRO A 185 6.91 -17.31 8.21
C PRO A 185 7.34 -18.04 9.48
N TYR A 186 8.39 -17.52 10.12
CA TYR A 186 8.76 -17.90 11.48
C TYR A 186 7.86 -17.15 12.47
N ARG A 187 7.23 -17.86 13.38
CA ARG A 187 6.29 -17.30 14.37
C ARG A 187 6.90 -17.32 15.78
N MET A 188 6.66 -16.24 16.50
CA MET A 188 7.11 -16.06 17.90
C MET A 188 5.92 -15.72 18.79
N ALA A 189 5.96 -16.17 20.06
CA ALA A 189 4.94 -15.74 21.02
C ALA A 189 5.03 -14.23 21.26
N GLY A 190 3.89 -13.54 21.41
CA GLY A 190 3.82 -12.07 21.50
C GLY A 190 4.71 -11.50 22.62
N ALA A 191 4.76 -12.14 23.80
CA ALA A 191 5.65 -11.72 24.88
C ALA A 191 7.14 -11.83 24.52
N ALA A 192 7.53 -12.87 23.78
CA ALA A 192 8.91 -13.04 23.33
C ALA A 192 9.28 -12.06 22.21
N PHE A 193 8.33 -11.77 21.30
CA PHE A 193 8.49 -10.74 20.27
C PHE A 193 8.67 -9.36 20.91
N LYS A 194 7.80 -8.99 21.87
CA LYS A 194 7.93 -7.73 22.61
C LYS A 194 9.26 -7.60 23.31
N ALA A 195 9.71 -8.65 24.02
CA ALA A 195 11.00 -8.64 24.69
C ALA A 195 12.18 -8.45 23.71
N GLN A 196 12.06 -9.00 22.49
CA GLN A 196 13.05 -8.81 21.45
C GLN A 196 13.02 -7.36 20.90
N ALA A 197 11.83 -6.78 20.72
CA ALA A 197 11.68 -5.38 20.30
C ALA A 197 12.26 -4.42 21.34
N ASP A 198 11.92 -4.60 22.63
CA ASP A 198 12.46 -3.80 23.75
C ASP A 198 13.99 -3.92 23.86
N ALA A 199 14.56 -5.08 23.53
CA ALA A 199 16.01 -5.25 23.48
C ALA A 199 16.67 -4.46 22.36
N GLN A 200 16.06 -4.42 21.16
CA GLN A 200 16.57 -3.64 20.02
C GLN A 200 16.48 -2.13 20.27
N ILE A 201 15.43 -1.66 20.95
CA ILE A 201 15.31 -0.26 21.35
C ILE A 201 16.45 0.14 22.28
N ARG A 202 16.74 -0.68 23.30
CA ARG A 202 17.87 -0.41 24.19
C ARG A 202 19.22 -0.37 23.47
N VAL A 203 19.42 -1.23 22.48
CA VAL A 203 20.63 -1.19 21.62
C VAL A 203 20.67 0.11 20.83
N HIS A 204 19.57 0.49 20.18
CA HIS A 204 19.47 1.72 19.41
C HIS A 204 19.74 2.97 20.28
N ASP A 205 19.12 3.07 21.46
CA ASP A 205 19.36 4.16 22.42
C ASP A 205 20.84 4.23 22.84
N ALA A 206 21.48 3.08 23.08
CA ALA A 206 22.91 3.05 23.43
C ALA A 206 23.83 3.49 22.28
N GLU A 207 23.51 3.12 21.05
CA GLU A 207 24.28 3.49 19.84
C GLU A 207 24.13 4.97 19.49
N THR A 208 22.94 5.54 19.67
CA THR A 208 22.64 6.93 19.31
C THR A 208 22.89 7.93 20.44
N GLY A 209 23.22 7.44 21.65
CA GLY A 209 23.39 8.29 22.85
C GLY A 209 22.09 8.94 23.31
N GLY A 210 20.96 8.46 22.81
CA GLY A 210 19.62 8.91 23.15
C GLY A 210 19.00 8.06 24.25
N SER A 211 17.91 8.57 24.83
CA SER A 211 16.96 7.78 25.56
C SER A 211 15.59 8.14 25.00
N SER A 212 15.02 7.23 24.25
CA SER A 212 13.71 7.51 23.63
C SER A 212 12.65 7.70 24.71
N GLY A 213 12.77 6.97 25.82
CA GLY A 213 11.79 6.98 26.92
C GLY A 213 10.37 6.61 26.46
N GLU A 214 10.19 6.41 25.18
CA GLU A 214 8.88 6.16 24.56
C GLU A 214 8.57 4.66 24.60
N PRO A 215 7.36 4.30 25.04
CA PRO A 215 6.95 2.90 25.04
C PRO A 215 6.73 2.40 23.61
N VAL A 216 7.22 1.21 23.30
CA VAL A 216 6.88 0.50 22.07
C VAL A 216 5.76 -0.50 22.35
N ASP A 217 4.66 -0.31 21.65
CA ASP A 217 3.56 -1.25 21.65
C ASP A 217 3.75 -2.27 20.52
N VAL A 218 3.55 -3.54 20.85
CA VAL A 218 3.52 -4.61 19.85
C VAL A 218 2.09 -5.09 19.72
N VAL A 219 1.56 -5.00 18.52
CA VAL A 219 0.23 -5.50 18.18
C VAL A 219 0.34 -6.54 17.06
N LEU A 220 -0.63 -7.43 16.94
CA LEU A 220 -0.56 -8.50 15.93
C LEU A 220 -0.61 -7.96 14.50
N LEU A 221 -1.61 -7.15 14.20
CA LEU A 221 -1.87 -6.59 12.86
C LEU A 221 -2.40 -5.16 12.99
N PRO A 222 -2.30 -4.33 11.94
CA PRO A 222 -3.01 -3.06 11.87
C PRO A 222 -4.51 -3.24 12.13
N ASP A 223 -5.16 -2.21 12.66
CA ASP A 223 -6.61 -2.21 12.83
C ASP A 223 -7.31 -2.37 11.46
N LYS A 224 -8.20 -3.37 11.37
CA LYS A 224 -8.95 -3.65 10.13
C LYS A 224 -9.71 -2.43 9.63
N SER A 225 -10.30 -1.64 10.53
CA SER A 225 -11.04 -0.44 10.14
C SER A 225 -10.15 0.64 9.52
N ARG A 226 -8.87 0.70 9.91
CA ARG A 226 -7.87 1.59 9.29
C ARG A 226 -7.44 1.08 7.92
N VAL A 227 -7.27 -0.24 7.76
CA VAL A 227 -6.97 -0.85 6.46
C VAL A 227 -8.10 -0.60 5.46
N GLU A 228 -9.35 -0.78 5.87
CA GLU A 228 -10.53 -0.46 5.06
C GLU A 228 -10.60 1.02 4.64
N ARG A 229 -10.00 1.92 5.41
CA ARG A 229 -9.86 3.35 5.09
C ARG A 229 -8.61 3.70 4.29
N GLY A 230 -7.84 2.72 3.81
CA GLY A 230 -6.70 2.91 2.92
C GLY A 230 -5.33 2.82 3.58
N VAL A 231 -5.23 2.46 4.86
CA VAL A 231 -3.93 2.17 5.50
C VAL A 231 -3.37 0.88 4.92
N ASP A 232 -2.08 0.87 4.61
CA ASP A 232 -1.39 -0.30 4.07
C ASP A 232 -1.50 -1.51 5.01
N PRO A 233 -2.14 -2.63 4.57
CA PRO A 233 -2.27 -3.83 5.40
C PRO A 233 -0.91 -4.50 5.68
N ASP A 234 0.12 -4.27 4.86
CA ASP A 234 1.47 -4.84 5.03
C ASP A 234 2.40 -3.94 5.86
N ARG A 235 1.91 -2.83 6.38
CA ARG A 235 2.73 -1.91 7.16
C ARG A 235 3.35 -2.61 8.37
N ARG A 236 4.66 -2.46 8.56
CA ARG A 236 5.41 -3.10 9.66
C ARG A 236 5.35 -2.33 10.97
N TRP A 237 5.19 -1.01 10.90
CA TRP A 237 5.15 -0.11 12.04
C TRP A 237 4.40 1.18 11.71
N HIS A 238 3.99 1.93 12.72
CA HIS A 238 3.55 3.32 12.57
C HIS A 238 3.80 4.13 13.86
N LEU A 239 3.75 5.45 13.72
CA LEU A 239 3.78 6.39 14.81
C LEU A 239 2.34 6.81 15.15
N GLU A 240 1.93 6.62 16.38
CA GLU A 240 0.70 7.21 16.89
C GLU A 240 1.02 8.52 17.60
N GLY A 241 0.48 9.63 17.09
CA GLY A 241 0.54 10.92 17.78
C GLY A 241 -0.32 10.94 19.03
N PRO A 242 -0.18 11.97 19.91
CA PRO A 242 -1.06 12.14 21.03
C PRO A 242 -2.50 12.22 20.53
N SER A 243 -3.38 11.40 21.11
CA SER A 243 -4.81 11.39 20.79
C SER A 243 -5.40 12.76 21.15
N THR A 244 -5.49 13.66 20.21
CA THR A 244 -6.35 14.83 20.33
C THR A 244 -7.78 14.33 20.21
N GLY A 245 -8.46 14.18 21.35
CA GLY A 245 -9.83 13.70 21.40
C GLY A 245 -10.72 14.59 20.53
N GLY A 246 -11.24 14.04 19.46
CA GLY A 246 -12.32 14.62 18.64
C GLY A 246 -11.84 15.14 17.28
N GLY A 247 -12.12 14.39 16.25
CA GLY A 247 -12.08 14.83 14.87
C GLY A 247 -11.45 13.82 13.93
N ASP A 248 -12.24 13.29 13.04
CA ASP A 248 -11.81 12.56 11.86
C ASP A 248 -10.74 13.35 11.12
N SER A 249 -9.48 12.97 11.26
CA SER A 249 -8.45 13.42 10.35
C SER A 249 -7.69 12.22 9.83
N ASP A 250 -7.99 11.88 8.58
CA ASP A 250 -7.37 10.81 7.78
C ASP A 250 -5.88 11.03 7.46
N ASN A 251 -5.21 11.92 8.17
CA ASN A 251 -3.80 12.21 7.99
C ASN A 251 -3.00 11.70 9.20
N VAL A 252 -2.32 10.57 9.03
CA VAL A 252 -1.36 10.03 10.00
C VAL A 252 -0.25 11.06 10.33
N PHE A 253 -0.03 12.06 9.46
CA PHE A 253 0.85 13.21 9.67
C PHE A 253 0.09 14.51 10.06
N GLY A 254 -1.23 14.57 9.91
CA GLY A 254 -2.03 15.77 10.19
C GLY A 254 -2.32 16.02 11.69
N GLY A 255 -2.19 15.01 12.51
CA GLY A 255 -2.44 15.11 13.97
C GLY A 255 -1.33 15.80 14.76
N LEU A 256 -0.14 16.02 14.17
CA LEU A 256 0.98 16.68 14.84
C LEU A 256 0.98 18.21 14.69
N GLY A 257 0.00 18.77 13.95
CA GLY A 257 -0.05 20.21 13.64
C GLY A 257 -0.86 21.10 14.58
N GLY A 258 -1.56 20.56 15.55
CA GLY A 258 -2.71 21.26 16.20
C GLY A 258 -2.41 21.88 17.54
N ASP A 259 -1.48 21.82 18.35
CA ASP A 259 -1.41 22.54 19.66
C ASP A 259 0.00 22.67 20.29
N PHE A 260 1.09 22.61 19.51
CA PHE A 260 2.43 22.73 20.08
C PHE A 260 2.91 24.18 20.35
N ALA A 261 2.09 25.20 20.07
CA ALA A 261 2.52 26.59 20.16
C ALA A 261 2.34 27.25 21.54
N ALA A 262 1.72 26.62 22.49
CA ALA A 262 1.45 27.23 23.81
C ALA A 262 1.92 26.33 24.95
N GLY A 263 3.18 26.52 25.42
CA GLY A 263 3.57 26.04 26.75
C GLY A 263 4.72 25.06 26.84
N ALA A 264 5.70 25.13 25.95
CA ALA A 264 6.89 24.29 26.01
C ALA A 264 7.90 24.73 27.10
N ARG A 265 7.66 24.39 28.35
CA ARG A 265 8.68 24.30 29.40
C ARG A 265 8.39 23.21 30.45
N SER A 266 7.76 22.17 30.10
CA SER A 266 7.66 20.95 30.91
C SER A 266 8.17 19.79 30.05
N ARG A 267 8.97 18.88 30.64
CA ARG A 267 9.30 17.59 30.05
C ARG A 267 8.00 16.77 29.88
N ALA A 268 7.12 17.25 29.05
CA ALA A 268 6.01 16.46 28.56
C ALA A 268 6.61 15.42 27.64
N SER A 269 6.59 14.15 28.04
CA SER A 269 6.66 13.03 27.11
C SER A 269 5.72 13.39 25.95
N PHE A 270 6.28 13.58 24.77
CA PHE A 270 5.46 13.72 23.57
C PHE A 270 4.72 12.41 23.47
N GLY A 271 3.42 12.38 23.66
CA GLY A 271 2.62 11.16 23.70
C GLY A 271 2.58 10.40 22.37
N THR A 272 3.72 10.32 21.70
CA THR A 272 3.94 9.55 20.47
C THR A 272 4.14 8.11 20.88
N ARG A 273 3.31 7.22 20.36
CA ARG A 273 3.45 5.78 20.53
C ARG A 273 4.14 5.18 19.32
N PHE A 274 5.11 4.33 19.57
CA PHE A 274 5.74 3.48 18.56
C PHE A 274 5.00 2.16 18.51
N VAL A 275 4.43 1.81 17.37
CA VAL A 275 3.66 0.59 17.20
C VAL A 275 4.32 -0.31 16.17
N LEU A 276 4.65 -1.55 16.57
CA LEU A 276 5.16 -2.60 15.69
C LEU A 276 4.08 -3.65 15.43
N TYR A 277 3.93 -4.03 14.16
CA TYR A 277 2.97 -5.05 13.72
C TYR A 277 3.64 -6.41 13.59
N GLN A 278 3.49 -7.23 14.62
CA GLN A 278 4.18 -8.51 14.76
C GLN A 278 4.02 -9.41 13.54
N ARG A 279 2.79 -9.63 13.07
CA ARG A 279 2.53 -10.56 11.95
C ARG A 279 3.13 -10.10 10.64
N ASN A 280 3.09 -8.78 10.38
CA ASN A 280 3.65 -8.22 9.17
C ASN A 280 5.18 -8.34 9.14
N ILE A 281 5.84 -8.17 10.28
CA ILE A 281 7.28 -8.38 10.41
C ILE A 281 7.63 -9.88 10.28
N GLU A 282 6.89 -10.76 10.96
CA GLU A 282 7.10 -12.20 10.91
C GLU A 282 6.91 -12.78 9.50
N ASN A 283 5.99 -12.22 8.70
CA ASN A 283 5.75 -12.68 7.33
C ASN A 283 6.96 -12.53 6.41
N LEU A 284 7.93 -11.70 6.78
CA LEU A 284 9.18 -11.49 6.04
C LEU A 284 10.32 -12.42 6.49
N CYS A 285 10.12 -13.21 7.56
CA CYS A 285 11.19 -13.88 8.27
C CYS A 285 10.99 -15.41 8.29
N GLN A 286 12.03 -16.15 7.88
CA GLN A 286 12.00 -17.61 7.84
C GLN A 286 12.58 -18.28 9.11
N ASP A 287 13.33 -17.52 9.92
CA ASP A 287 13.98 -18.01 11.13
C ASP A 287 14.12 -16.89 12.19
N LYS A 288 14.66 -17.27 13.37
CA LYS A 288 14.84 -16.34 14.48
C LYS A 288 15.88 -15.26 14.20
N ALA A 289 16.88 -15.52 13.37
CA ALA A 289 17.95 -14.57 13.09
C ALA A 289 17.43 -13.46 12.16
N THR A 290 16.75 -13.83 11.08
CA THR A 290 16.10 -12.90 10.17
C THR A 290 15.02 -12.08 10.88
N LEU A 291 14.25 -12.68 11.81
CA LEU A 291 13.26 -11.96 12.61
C LEU A 291 13.91 -10.88 13.49
N ARG A 292 15.03 -11.19 14.15
CA ARG A 292 15.75 -10.19 14.95
C ARG A 292 16.25 -9.02 14.11
N GLU A 293 16.78 -9.31 12.94
CA GLU A 293 17.27 -8.29 12.03
C GLU A 293 16.14 -7.41 11.51
N GLU A 294 14.98 -7.99 11.18
CA GLU A 294 13.85 -7.23 10.70
C GLU A 294 13.19 -6.37 11.80
N ILE A 295 13.15 -6.86 13.04
CA ILE A 295 12.78 -6.03 14.20
C ILE A 295 13.75 -4.87 14.35
N ARG A 296 15.07 -5.11 14.26
CA ARG A 296 16.10 -4.07 14.36
C ARG A 296 15.90 -2.99 13.31
N LYS A 297 15.68 -3.37 12.05
CA LYS A 297 15.39 -2.42 10.96
C LYS A 297 14.12 -1.62 11.22
N SER A 298 13.04 -2.28 11.61
CA SER A 298 11.77 -1.61 11.90
C SER A 298 11.88 -0.63 13.06
N VAL A 299 12.68 -0.95 14.07
CA VAL A 299 13.00 -0.03 15.19
C VAL A 299 13.78 1.17 14.68
N ALA A 300 14.84 0.98 13.88
CA ALA A 300 15.61 2.09 13.33
C ALA A 300 14.74 3.01 12.46
N GLU A 301 13.96 2.44 11.54
CA GLU A 301 13.06 3.20 10.67
C GLU A 301 12.03 4.05 11.43
N ILE A 302 11.46 3.52 12.53
CA ILE A 302 10.48 4.25 13.34
C ILE A 302 11.14 5.42 14.09
N PHE A 303 12.39 5.25 14.55
CA PHE A 303 13.14 6.33 15.17
C PHE A 303 13.54 7.42 14.17
N ASP A 304 14.00 7.04 12.99
CA ASP A 304 14.33 7.98 11.92
C ASP A 304 13.09 8.81 11.53
N ALA A 305 11.95 8.17 11.33
CA ALA A 305 10.69 8.85 11.05
C ALA A 305 10.24 9.78 12.19
N ALA A 306 10.47 9.41 13.44
CA ALA A 306 10.17 10.25 14.60
C ALA A 306 11.07 11.50 14.63
N LEU A 307 12.35 11.36 14.30
CA LEU A 307 13.30 12.47 14.21
C LEU A 307 12.93 13.44 13.07
N GLU A 308 12.61 12.92 11.88
CA GLU A 308 12.13 13.71 10.74
C GLU A 308 10.85 14.48 11.07
N SER A 309 9.92 13.85 11.73
CA SER A 309 8.67 14.46 12.18
C SER A 309 8.94 15.62 13.16
N ARG A 310 9.86 15.44 14.12
CA ARG A 310 10.27 16.48 15.06
C ARG A 310 10.97 17.66 14.36
N ALA A 311 11.85 17.38 13.41
CA ALA A 311 12.54 18.41 12.61
C ALA A 311 11.55 19.22 11.79
N ALA A 312 10.57 18.58 11.15
CA ALA A 312 9.53 19.26 10.37
C ALA A 312 8.65 20.20 11.24
N ILE A 313 8.36 19.79 12.49
CA ILE A 313 7.63 20.63 13.44
C ILE A 313 8.46 21.85 13.86
N ALA A 314 9.76 21.65 14.15
CA ALA A 314 10.65 22.73 14.54
C ALA A 314 10.80 23.80 13.44
N ILE A 315 10.85 23.39 12.18
CA ILE A 315 10.91 24.30 11.03
C ILE A 315 9.60 25.09 10.87
N LYS A 316 8.45 24.45 11.02
CA LYS A 316 7.14 25.14 10.92
C LYS A 316 6.85 26.07 12.09
N GLY A 317 7.43 25.83 13.25
CA GLY A 317 7.28 26.66 14.45
C GLY A 317 8.31 27.80 14.56
N ALA A 318 9.27 27.91 13.65
CA ALA A 318 10.19 29.06 13.64
C ALA A 318 9.41 30.32 13.23
N PRO A 319 9.42 31.39 14.06
CA PRO A 319 8.74 32.64 13.69
C PRO A 319 9.36 33.15 12.40
N GLU A 320 8.52 33.44 11.40
CA GLU A 320 8.95 34.24 10.25
C GLU A 320 9.47 35.56 10.78
N HIS A 321 10.78 35.73 10.80
CA HIS A 321 11.39 37.04 10.98
C HIS A 321 10.97 37.90 9.78
N HIS A 322 9.85 38.63 9.94
CA HIS A 322 9.60 39.79 9.10
C HIS A 322 10.82 40.69 9.27
N ALA A 323 11.62 40.76 8.25
CA ALA A 323 12.60 41.82 8.11
C ALA A 323 11.80 43.15 8.03
N GLU A 324 11.53 43.73 9.19
CA GLU A 324 11.11 45.12 9.24
C GLU A 324 12.20 45.92 8.56
N GLY A 325 11.85 46.52 7.42
CA GLY A 325 12.71 47.35 6.65
C GLY A 325 13.26 48.45 7.54
N ALA A 326 14.58 48.45 7.72
CA ALA A 326 15.31 49.56 8.29
C ALA A 326 15.02 50.82 7.43
N ASN A 327 14.15 51.65 7.94
CA ASN A 327 13.90 52.99 7.45
C ASN A 327 15.20 53.77 7.66
N ILE A 328 15.98 53.96 6.62
CA ILE A 328 17.18 54.88 6.62
C ILE A 328 16.60 56.27 6.57
N PRO A 329 16.79 57.14 7.60
CA PRO A 329 16.44 58.55 7.50
C PRO A 329 17.35 59.21 6.46
N GLY A 330 16.76 59.79 5.43
CA GLY A 330 17.47 60.61 4.49
C GLY A 330 17.99 61.87 5.19
N ASP A 331 19.31 62.10 5.10
CA ASP A 331 19.92 63.38 5.36
C ASP A 331 19.46 64.38 4.29
N GLU A 332 18.57 65.28 4.65
CA GLU A 332 18.43 66.58 3.99
C GLU A 332 19.41 67.50 4.70
N ASP A 333 20.46 67.88 3.99
CA ASP A 333 21.12 69.19 4.14
C ASP A 333 22.16 69.38 3.05
N GLY A 334 22.03 70.51 2.27
CA GLY A 334 23.05 71.13 1.40
C GLY A 334 22.54 71.46 0.03
#